data_c2657abec73043253e24b21d43873e84
#
_entry.id   c2657abec73043253e24b21d43873e84
#
_cell.length_a   1.000
_cell.length_b   1.000
_cell.length_c   1.000
_cell.angle_alpha   90.00
_cell.angle_beta   90.00
_cell.angle_gamma   90.00
#
_symmetry.space_group_name_H-M   'P 1'
#
loop_
_entity.id
_entity.type
_entity.pdbx_description
1 polymer ?
#
loop_
_entity_poly.entity_id
_entity_poly.type
_entity_poly.pdbx_seq_one_letter_code
_entity_poly.pdbx_strand_id
1 'polypeptide(L)'
;VAAALAPPGRVPASGTRAEGVGARVRRRRGCAFDWDGTVAEQRTRAERVGARLVLLEDPEYPAQLRTIPAPPPFLFVRGEICAEDALAVALVGARHATPYGLGVSEQLAGELAARGVTVISGFARGVDTAAHRGALGVGGRTIAVLGSGVDVIYPPENRKLVARVIEHGALISQLPMGAPPLPEHFPLRNRTIAGLALGTVVVEAAERSGALITAGHAGELGREVFAVPGNVTSEVSRGTNRLIQDGAKLVQSWEDVVSELPEA
;
A
#
# COMPACT_ATOMS: atom_id res chain seq x y z
N VAL A 1 40.91 -9.58 -48.43
CA VAL A 1 40.22 -10.86 -48.46
C VAL A 1 38.76 -10.57 -48.09
N ALA A 2 37.91 -10.67 -49.10
CA ALA A 2 36.48 -10.41 -49.05
C ALA A 2 35.75 -11.59 -48.38
N ALA A 3 34.77 -11.35 -47.54
CA ALA A 3 33.75 -12.31 -47.15
C ALA A 3 32.37 -11.68 -47.26
N ALA A 4 31.53 -12.34 -48.06
CA ALA A 4 30.29 -11.88 -48.62
C ALA A 4 29.14 -11.73 -47.60
N LEU A 5 28.32 -10.71 -47.78
CA LEU A 5 27.00 -10.52 -47.21
C LEU A 5 25.97 -11.45 -47.89
N ALA A 6 25.21 -12.21 -47.08
CA ALA A 6 24.03 -12.91 -47.51
C ALA A 6 22.77 -12.03 -47.32
N PRO A 7 21.74 -12.11 -48.20
CA PRO A 7 20.57 -11.24 -48.13
C PRO A 7 19.51 -11.67 -47.11
N PRO A 8 18.61 -10.77 -46.70
CA PRO A 8 17.61 -11.03 -45.69
C PRO A 8 16.45 -11.85 -46.25
N GLY A 9 16.12 -12.94 -45.56
CA GLY A 9 14.99 -13.81 -45.86
C GLY A 9 13.64 -13.12 -45.58
N ARG A 10 12.71 -13.33 -46.51
CA ARG A 10 11.31 -12.86 -46.50
C ARG A 10 10.52 -13.34 -45.31
N VAL A 11 9.81 -12.41 -44.68
CA VAL A 11 8.72 -12.67 -43.74
C VAL A 11 7.46 -13.09 -44.55
N PRO A 12 6.78 -14.19 -44.26
CA PRO A 12 5.46 -14.43 -44.78
C PRO A 12 4.40 -13.74 -43.92
N ALA A 13 3.62 -12.88 -44.57
CA ALA A 13 2.33 -12.42 -44.02
C ALA A 13 1.28 -13.49 -44.26
N SER A 14 0.55 -13.91 -43.20
CA SER A 14 -0.87 -14.25 -43.31
C SER A 14 -1.42 -14.76 -41.99
N GLY A 15 -2.57 -14.21 -41.59
CA GLY A 15 -3.72 -14.95 -41.17
C GLY A 15 -4.02 -15.06 -39.69
N THR A 16 -4.78 -14.07 -39.22
CA THR A 16 -5.93 -14.21 -38.28
C THR A 16 -6.15 -15.60 -37.71
N ARG A 17 -6.04 -15.71 -36.38
CA ARG A 17 -7.05 -16.35 -35.52
C ARG A 17 -6.74 -16.02 -34.04
N ALA A 18 -7.60 -15.19 -33.47
CA ALA A 18 -7.73 -15.07 -32.03
C ALA A 18 -8.43 -16.32 -31.52
N GLU A 19 -7.67 -17.26 -30.99
CA GLU A 19 -8.20 -18.39 -30.22
C GLU A 19 -7.47 -18.43 -28.88
N GLY A 20 -8.26 -18.24 -27.83
CA GLY A 20 -8.16 -18.63 -26.46
C GLY A 20 -6.79 -19.04 -25.90
N VAL A 21 -6.02 -18.10 -25.39
CA VAL A 21 -4.91 -18.42 -24.49
C VAL A 21 -5.46 -18.36 -23.07
N GLY A 22 -6.05 -19.46 -22.63
CA GLY A 22 -6.20 -19.76 -21.21
C GLY A 22 -4.82 -20.00 -20.60
N ALA A 23 -4.12 -18.93 -20.24
CA ALA A 23 -2.86 -19.04 -19.54
C ALA A 23 -3.14 -19.56 -18.12
N ARG A 24 -3.05 -20.88 -17.92
CA ARG A 24 -2.83 -21.47 -16.60
C ARG A 24 -1.47 -20.99 -16.14
N VAL A 25 -1.45 -20.05 -15.20
CA VAL A 25 -0.22 -19.67 -14.49
C VAL A 25 0.27 -20.90 -13.75
N ARG A 26 1.31 -21.57 -14.32
CA ARG A 26 1.96 -22.71 -13.67
C ARG A 26 2.56 -22.23 -12.35
N ARG A 27 2.26 -22.94 -11.25
CA ARG A 27 2.90 -22.82 -9.94
C ARG A 27 4.41 -22.64 -10.11
N ARG A 28 4.92 -21.45 -9.87
CA ARG A 28 6.33 -21.27 -9.50
C ARG A 28 6.41 -21.58 -8.01
N ARG A 29 7.22 -22.56 -7.64
CA ARG A 29 7.58 -22.83 -6.25
C ARG A 29 8.14 -21.53 -5.66
N GLY A 30 7.44 -20.96 -4.68
CA GLY A 30 7.80 -19.67 -4.06
C GLY A 30 6.70 -18.60 -4.08
N CYS A 31 5.59 -18.77 -4.81
CA CYS A 31 4.41 -17.92 -4.64
C CYS A 31 3.57 -18.45 -3.46
N ALA A 32 3.39 -17.62 -2.44
CA ALA A 32 2.61 -17.93 -1.23
C ALA A 32 1.10 -18.00 -1.47
N PHE A 33 0.63 -18.03 -2.72
CA PHE A 33 -0.80 -17.97 -3.06
C PHE A 33 -1.20 -19.18 -3.87
N ASP A 34 -2.15 -19.97 -3.34
CA ASP A 34 -2.93 -20.89 -4.11
C ASP A 34 -3.98 -20.06 -4.87
N TRP A 35 -3.70 -19.81 -6.14
CA TRP A 35 -4.56 -19.03 -7.00
C TRP A 35 -5.70 -19.92 -7.51
N ASP A 36 -6.83 -19.94 -6.79
CA ASP A 36 -8.02 -20.62 -7.20
C ASP A 36 -8.76 -19.82 -8.28
N GLY A 37 -8.55 -20.19 -9.53
CA GLY A 37 -9.26 -19.62 -10.66
C GLY A 37 -8.38 -18.96 -11.73
N THR A 38 -8.99 -18.66 -12.85
CA THR A 38 -8.38 -17.94 -13.96
C THR A 38 -8.42 -16.42 -13.69
N VAL A 39 -7.59 -15.64 -14.40
CA VAL A 39 -7.63 -14.15 -14.35
C VAL A 39 -9.04 -13.63 -14.67
N ALA A 40 -9.77 -14.29 -15.59
CA ALA A 40 -11.14 -13.93 -15.94
C ALA A 40 -12.11 -14.11 -14.76
N GLU A 41 -11.98 -15.22 -14.02
CA GLU A 41 -12.81 -15.45 -12.82
C GLU A 41 -12.52 -14.42 -11.73
N GLN A 42 -11.26 -14.07 -11.52
CA GLN A 42 -10.86 -13.04 -10.56
C GLN A 42 -11.42 -11.66 -10.93
N ARG A 43 -11.39 -11.29 -12.22
CA ARG A 43 -12.04 -10.07 -12.74
C ARG A 43 -13.54 -10.07 -12.47
N THR A 44 -14.22 -11.13 -12.81
CA THR A 44 -15.67 -11.25 -12.58
C THR A 44 -16.02 -11.13 -11.09
N ARG A 45 -15.22 -11.73 -10.21
CA ARG A 45 -15.40 -11.59 -8.75
C ARG A 45 -15.18 -10.13 -8.29
N ALA A 46 -14.15 -9.47 -8.81
CA ALA A 46 -13.85 -8.08 -8.48
C ALA A 46 -15.00 -7.15 -8.90
N GLU A 47 -15.49 -7.27 -10.14
CA GLU A 47 -16.59 -6.47 -10.67
C GLU A 47 -17.87 -6.56 -9.82
N ARG A 48 -18.19 -7.75 -9.28
CA ARG A 48 -19.36 -7.96 -8.40
C ARG A 48 -19.32 -7.12 -7.12
N VAL A 49 -18.15 -6.72 -6.65
CA VAL A 49 -17.97 -5.90 -5.44
C VAL A 49 -17.56 -4.46 -5.75
N GLY A 50 -17.62 -4.07 -7.03
CA GLY A 50 -17.20 -2.75 -7.47
C GLY A 50 -15.68 -2.54 -7.40
N ALA A 51 -14.91 -3.62 -7.54
CA ALA A 51 -13.47 -3.56 -7.65
C ALA A 51 -13.01 -3.82 -9.09
N ARG A 52 -11.81 -3.36 -9.44
CA ARG A 52 -11.15 -3.65 -10.70
C ARG A 52 -9.77 -4.25 -10.49
N LEU A 53 -9.30 -5.02 -11.46
CA LEU A 53 -7.95 -5.55 -11.51
C LEU A 53 -7.09 -4.58 -12.33
N VAL A 54 -6.05 -4.05 -11.70
CA VAL A 54 -5.06 -3.14 -12.31
C VAL A 54 -3.74 -3.89 -12.42
N LEU A 55 -3.20 -4.02 -13.63
CA LEU A 55 -1.93 -4.70 -13.90
C LEU A 55 -0.76 -3.71 -13.80
N LEU A 56 0.45 -4.22 -13.60
CA LEU A 56 1.66 -3.40 -13.51
C LEU A 56 1.89 -2.51 -14.74
N GLU A 57 1.48 -2.99 -15.93
CA GLU A 57 1.62 -2.29 -17.20
C GLU A 57 0.54 -1.23 -17.42
N ASP A 58 -0.58 -1.28 -16.65
CA ASP A 58 -1.69 -0.36 -16.84
C ASP A 58 -1.33 1.07 -16.43
N PRO A 59 -1.78 2.10 -17.15
CA PRO A 59 -1.51 3.50 -16.80
C PRO A 59 -1.99 3.89 -15.40
N GLU A 60 -3.06 3.26 -14.92
CA GLU A 60 -3.63 3.47 -13.58
C GLU A 60 -2.79 2.88 -12.44
N TYR A 61 -1.76 2.06 -12.75
CA TYR A 61 -0.93 1.48 -11.71
C TYR A 61 -0.13 2.58 -11.00
N PRO A 62 -0.14 2.65 -9.65
CA PRO A 62 0.52 3.74 -8.91
C PRO A 62 1.99 3.90 -9.29
N ALA A 63 2.35 5.10 -9.73
CA ALA A 63 3.71 5.38 -10.22
C ALA A 63 4.77 5.10 -9.14
N GLN A 64 4.50 5.49 -7.89
CA GLN A 64 5.42 5.26 -6.77
C GLN A 64 5.66 3.76 -6.53
N LEU A 65 4.61 2.95 -6.61
CA LEU A 65 4.73 1.50 -6.41
C LEU A 65 5.40 0.80 -7.59
N ARG A 66 5.29 1.36 -8.80
CA ARG A 66 5.94 0.82 -10.01
C ARG A 66 7.46 0.88 -9.92
N THR A 67 8.01 1.87 -9.20
CA THR A 67 9.45 2.10 -9.11
C THR A 67 10.17 1.23 -8.08
N ILE A 68 9.45 0.53 -7.20
CA ILE A 68 10.11 -0.31 -6.19
C ILE A 68 10.70 -1.59 -6.81
N PRO A 69 11.76 -2.19 -6.25
CA PRO A 69 12.23 -3.50 -6.68
C PRO A 69 11.12 -4.56 -6.54
N ALA A 70 10.89 -5.37 -7.57
CA ALA A 70 9.84 -6.41 -7.62
C ALA A 70 8.46 -5.89 -7.15
N PRO A 71 7.84 -4.94 -7.88
CA PRO A 71 6.52 -4.44 -7.56
C PRO A 71 5.46 -5.56 -7.68
N PRO A 72 4.33 -5.47 -6.96
CA PRO A 72 3.22 -6.38 -7.16
C PRO A 72 2.80 -6.41 -8.64
N PRO A 73 2.66 -7.58 -9.29
CA PRO A 73 2.33 -7.64 -10.72
C PRO A 73 0.90 -7.18 -11.01
N PHE A 74 0.06 -7.08 -10.01
CA PHE A 74 -1.31 -6.60 -10.09
C PHE A 74 -1.81 -6.08 -8.75
N LEU A 75 -2.86 -5.28 -8.82
CA LEU A 75 -3.63 -4.80 -7.66
C LEU A 75 -5.12 -4.97 -7.94
N PHE A 76 -5.86 -5.40 -6.94
CA PHE A 76 -7.31 -5.20 -6.91
C PHE A 76 -7.59 -3.87 -6.24
N VAL A 77 -8.34 -3.01 -6.91
CA VAL A 77 -8.64 -1.65 -6.47
C VAL A 77 -10.15 -1.47 -6.39
N ARG A 78 -10.63 -0.99 -5.25
CA ARG A 78 -12.01 -0.59 -5.02
C ARG A 78 -12.06 0.87 -4.60
N GLY A 79 -12.69 1.72 -5.39
CA GLY A 79 -12.55 3.18 -5.35
C GLY A 79 -11.60 3.66 -6.46
N GLU A 80 -11.01 4.83 -6.31
CA GLU A 80 -10.19 5.46 -7.34
C GLU A 80 -8.78 5.77 -6.84
N ILE A 81 -7.80 5.49 -7.70
CA ILE A 81 -6.43 5.97 -7.61
C ILE A 81 -6.31 7.11 -8.62
N CYS A 82 -5.77 8.23 -8.20
CA CYS A 82 -5.63 9.41 -9.04
C CYS A 82 -4.18 9.97 -8.99
N ALA A 83 -3.91 10.98 -9.82
CA ALA A 83 -2.57 11.56 -9.92
C ALA A 83 -2.11 12.21 -8.61
N GLU A 84 -3.04 12.76 -7.84
CA GLU A 84 -2.79 13.40 -6.55
C GLU A 84 -2.25 12.42 -5.50
N ASP A 85 -2.51 11.11 -5.67
CA ASP A 85 -1.96 10.07 -4.79
C ASP A 85 -0.43 9.89 -4.95
N ALA A 86 0.20 10.58 -5.89
CA ALA A 86 1.66 10.66 -5.97
C ALA A 86 2.27 11.39 -4.76
N LEU A 87 1.55 12.35 -4.18
CA LEU A 87 1.91 12.99 -2.91
C LEU A 87 1.23 12.24 -1.75
N ALA A 88 1.84 11.17 -1.30
CA ALA A 88 1.28 10.30 -0.28
C ALA A 88 2.25 10.01 0.86
N VAL A 89 1.69 9.91 2.07
CA VAL A 89 2.41 9.55 3.30
C VAL A 89 1.71 8.38 3.98
N ALA A 90 2.48 7.38 4.37
CA ALA A 90 1.97 6.26 5.15
C ALA A 90 1.97 6.61 6.65
N LEU A 91 0.85 6.38 7.35
CA LEU A 91 0.77 6.41 8.80
C LEU A 91 0.51 5.00 9.31
N VAL A 92 1.41 4.50 10.15
CA VAL A 92 1.34 3.14 10.71
C VAL A 92 1.68 3.14 12.20
N GLY A 93 1.27 2.08 12.90
CA GLY A 93 1.59 1.99 14.33
C GLY A 93 0.93 0.82 15.05
N ALA A 94 0.84 0.97 16.36
CA ALA A 94 0.31 -0.04 17.25
C ALA A 94 -1.17 -0.35 16.97
N ARG A 95 -1.52 -1.65 16.97
CA ARG A 95 -2.92 -2.10 16.89
C ARG A 95 -3.69 -1.85 18.17
N HIS A 96 -3.00 -1.82 19.30
CA HIS A 96 -3.50 -1.46 20.62
C HIS A 96 -2.84 -0.15 21.05
N ALA A 97 -3.15 0.92 20.28
CA ALA A 97 -2.61 2.24 20.52
C ALA A 97 -3.21 2.88 21.79
N THR A 98 -2.42 3.71 22.46
CA THR A 98 -2.90 4.52 23.58
C THR A 98 -3.83 5.65 23.10
N PRO A 99 -4.60 6.30 23.99
CA PRO A 99 -5.33 7.52 23.63
C PRO A 99 -4.44 8.60 23.00
N TYR A 100 -3.19 8.73 23.46
CA TYR A 100 -2.20 9.62 22.85
C TYR A 100 -1.93 9.25 21.40
N GLY A 101 -1.56 7.98 21.13
CA GLY A 101 -1.27 7.52 19.77
C GLY A 101 -2.45 7.62 18.83
N LEU A 102 -3.67 7.34 19.30
CA LEU A 102 -4.90 7.52 18.51
C LEU A 102 -5.13 9.00 18.17
N GLY A 103 -5.02 9.89 19.16
CA GLY A 103 -5.21 11.33 18.96
C GLY A 103 -4.17 11.92 18.00
N VAL A 104 -2.88 11.61 18.19
CA VAL A 104 -1.81 12.07 17.29
C VAL A 104 -2.03 11.54 15.87
N SER A 105 -2.41 10.26 15.71
CA SER A 105 -2.66 9.68 14.37
C SER A 105 -3.81 10.38 13.66
N GLU A 106 -4.92 10.63 14.36
CA GLU A 106 -6.10 11.28 13.80
C GLU A 106 -5.81 12.72 13.42
N GLN A 107 -5.14 13.47 14.31
CA GLN A 107 -4.74 14.86 14.09
C GLN A 107 -3.78 14.97 12.90
N LEU A 108 -2.65 14.25 12.93
CA LEU A 108 -1.62 14.33 11.89
C LEU A 108 -2.17 13.92 10.51
N ALA A 109 -2.97 12.85 10.46
CA ALA A 109 -3.61 12.42 9.23
C ALA A 109 -4.59 13.48 8.68
N GLY A 110 -5.36 14.13 9.55
CA GLY A 110 -6.27 15.22 9.16
C GLY A 110 -5.51 16.43 8.64
N GLU A 111 -4.44 16.84 9.32
CA GLU A 111 -3.62 17.98 8.93
C GLU A 111 -2.91 17.77 7.59
N LEU A 112 -2.36 16.58 7.35
CA LEU A 112 -1.76 16.18 6.06
C LEU A 112 -2.81 16.13 4.95
N ALA A 113 -3.93 15.47 5.19
CA ALA A 113 -5.00 15.33 4.22
C ALA A 113 -5.66 16.67 3.84
N ALA A 114 -5.83 17.60 4.79
CA ALA A 114 -6.31 18.95 4.53
C ALA A 114 -5.40 19.78 3.59
N ARG A 115 -4.15 19.33 3.41
CA ARG A 115 -3.14 19.94 2.53
C ARG A 115 -2.92 19.16 1.23
N GLY A 116 -3.81 18.24 0.91
CA GLY A 116 -3.75 17.46 -0.33
C GLY A 116 -2.78 16.27 -0.28
N VAL A 117 -2.22 15.94 0.89
CA VAL A 117 -1.40 14.72 1.04
C VAL A 117 -2.32 13.52 1.22
N THR A 118 -2.19 12.52 0.35
CA THR A 118 -2.95 11.26 0.50
C THR A 118 -2.40 10.44 1.66
N VAL A 119 -3.27 10.10 2.60
CA VAL A 119 -2.91 9.27 3.77
C VAL A 119 -3.04 7.80 3.40
N ILE A 120 -1.94 7.04 3.47
CA ILE A 120 -1.92 5.61 3.23
C ILE A 120 -1.81 4.87 4.55
N SER A 121 -2.60 3.82 4.75
CA SER A 121 -2.46 2.96 5.91
C SER A 121 -2.95 1.54 5.66
N GLY A 122 -2.77 0.67 6.66
CA GLY A 122 -3.01 -0.76 6.53
C GLY A 122 -4.40 -1.22 6.94
N PHE A 123 -5.32 -0.33 7.26
CA PHE A 123 -6.68 -0.65 7.69
C PHE A 123 -6.77 -1.53 8.96
N ALA A 124 -5.68 -1.65 9.73
CA ALA A 124 -5.66 -2.39 10.98
C ALA A 124 -6.35 -1.60 12.11
N ARG A 125 -6.55 -2.25 13.27
CA ARG A 125 -6.99 -1.55 14.50
C ARG A 125 -5.96 -0.50 14.92
N GLY A 126 -6.34 0.39 15.82
CA GLY A 126 -5.44 1.38 16.43
C GLY A 126 -5.05 2.49 15.47
N VAL A 127 -3.76 2.73 15.32
CA VAL A 127 -3.19 3.84 14.55
C VAL A 127 -3.73 3.89 13.13
N ASP A 128 -3.77 2.77 12.40
CA ASP A 128 -4.25 2.73 11.02
C ASP A 128 -5.69 3.22 10.90
N THR A 129 -6.57 2.75 11.80
CA THR A 129 -7.98 3.18 11.83
C THR A 129 -8.09 4.67 12.16
N ALA A 130 -7.29 5.19 13.11
CA ALA A 130 -7.28 6.59 13.49
C ALA A 130 -6.79 7.46 12.32
N ALA A 131 -5.74 7.04 11.61
CA ALA A 131 -5.23 7.72 10.44
C ALA A 131 -6.30 7.88 9.34
N HIS A 132 -7.02 6.80 8.99
CA HIS A 132 -8.11 6.88 8.03
C HIS A 132 -9.24 7.81 8.50
N ARG A 133 -9.59 7.77 9.80
CA ARG A 133 -10.61 8.66 10.37
C ARG A 133 -10.20 10.12 10.31
N GLY A 134 -8.96 10.43 10.62
CA GLY A 134 -8.41 11.80 10.54
C GLY A 134 -8.52 12.37 9.14
N ALA A 135 -8.02 11.64 8.13
CA ALA A 135 -8.13 12.06 6.74
C ALA A 135 -9.59 12.25 6.29
N LEU A 136 -10.45 11.27 6.58
CA LEU A 136 -11.89 11.32 6.25
C LEU A 136 -12.64 12.40 7.03
N GLY A 137 -12.16 12.79 8.22
CA GLY A 137 -12.75 13.83 9.07
C GLY A 137 -12.74 15.21 8.40
N VAL A 138 -11.73 15.45 7.57
CA VAL A 138 -11.56 16.72 6.80
C VAL A 138 -11.96 16.59 5.33
N GLY A 139 -12.58 15.47 4.93
CA GLY A 139 -12.92 15.21 3.53
C GLY A 139 -11.71 14.95 2.63
N GLY A 140 -10.55 14.63 3.22
CA GLY A 140 -9.31 14.39 2.50
C GLY A 140 -9.18 12.95 1.99
N ARG A 141 -8.16 12.71 1.18
CA ARG A 141 -7.91 11.42 0.52
C ARG A 141 -7.21 10.42 1.43
N THR A 142 -7.64 9.15 1.32
CA THR A 142 -6.96 8.06 2.01
C THR A 142 -7.03 6.75 1.24
N ILE A 143 -5.92 6.01 1.25
CA ILE A 143 -5.82 4.69 0.61
C ILE A 143 -5.56 3.64 1.69
N ALA A 144 -6.44 2.64 1.74
CA ALA A 144 -6.30 1.50 2.62
C ALA A 144 -5.73 0.30 1.87
N VAL A 145 -4.57 -0.19 2.29
CA VAL A 145 -3.96 -1.39 1.73
C VAL A 145 -4.32 -2.58 2.61
N LEU A 146 -4.94 -3.63 2.04
CA LEU A 146 -5.45 -4.75 2.81
C LEU A 146 -4.48 -5.94 2.82
N GLY A 147 -4.41 -6.66 3.94
CA GLY A 147 -3.72 -7.95 4.08
C GLY A 147 -4.65 -9.14 3.82
N SER A 148 -5.70 -8.94 3.05
CA SER A 148 -6.72 -9.90 2.60
C SER A 148 -7.18 -9.52 1.20
N GLY A 149 -8.00 -10.33 0.55
CA GLY A 149 -8.69 -9.93 -0.68
C GLY A 149 -9.47 -8.62 -0.46
N VAL A 150 -9.59 -7.80 -1.51
CA VAL A 150 -10.25 -6.47 -1.40
C VAL A 150 -11.74 -6.59 -1.05
N ASP A 151 -12.33 -7.76 -1.22
CA ASP A 151 -13.69 -8.16 -0.83
C ASP A 151 -13.79 -8.72 0.61
N VAL A 152 -12.66 -9.02 1.26
CA VAL A 152 -12.59 -9.57 2.61
C VAL A 152 -12.13 -8.48 3.58
N ILE A 153 -13.09 -7.83 4.22
CA ILE A 153 -12.80 -6.71 5.14
C ILE A 153 -12.36 -7.23 6.50
N TYR A 154 -11.11 -6.91 6.85
CA TYR A 154 -10.49 -7.21 8.13
C TYR A 154 -9.72 -5.99 8.66
N PRO A 155 -9.88 -5.62 9.94
CA PRO A 155 -10.78 -6.21 10.93
C PRO A 155 -12.26 -5.86 10.66
N PRO A 156 -13.23 -6.69 11.12
CA PRO A 156 -14.64 -6.47 10.83
C PRO A 156 -15.21 -5.17 11.40
N GLU A 157 -14.61 -4.63 12.45
CA GLU A 157 -14.98 -3.34 13.06
C GLU A 157 -14.85 -2.16 12.07
N ASN A 158 -13.93 -2.26 11.13
CA ASN A 158 -13.67 -1.23 10.13
C ASN A 158 -14.63 -1.28 8.92
N ARG A 159 -15.58 -2.23 8.87
CA ARG A 159 -16.57 -2.30 7.78
C ARG A 159 -17.33 -1.00 7.56
N LYS A 160 -17.58 -0.24 8.64
CA LYS A 160 -18.27 1.06 8.56
C LYS A 160 -17.44 2.15 7.86
N LEU A 161 -16.11 2.00 7.79
CA LEU A 161 -15.23 2.94 7.11
C LEU A 161 -15.11 2.68 5.60
N VAL A 162 -15.44 1.46 5.15
CA VAL A 162 -15.22 1.03 3.76
C VAL A 162 -15.85 1.97 2.75
N ALA A 163 -17.12 2.33 2.93
CA ALA A 163 -17.82 3.20 2.00
C ALA A 163 -17.16 4.58 1.90
N ARG A 164 -16.81 5.17 3.04
CA ARG A 164 -16.15 6.48 3.09
C ARG A 164 -14.74 6.45 2.50
N VAL A 165 -13.97 5.38 2.74
CA VAL A 165 -12.64 5.21 2.13
C VAL A 165 -12.74 5.09 0.61
N ILE A 166 -13.76 4.38 0.09
CA ILE A 166 -14.00 4.25 -1.35
C ILE A 166 -14.44 5.58 -1.97
N GLU A 167 -15.24 6.36 -1.26
CA GLU A 167 -15.72 7.68 -1.69
C GLU A 167 -14.58 8.70 -1.79
N HIS A 168 -13.61 8.65 -0.87
CA HIS A 168 -12.52 9.62 -0.75
C HIS A 168 -11.14 9.07 -1.17
N GLY A 169 -11.09 7.90 -1.80
CA GLY A 169 -9.83 7.24 -2.18
C GLY A 169 -10.05 5.80 -2.62
N ALA A 170 -9.30 4.84 -2.04
CA ALA A 170 -9.39 3.45 -2.46
C ALA A 170 -9.08 2.44 -1.35
N LEU A 171 -9.66 1.25 -1.49
CA LEU A 171 -9.16 0.02 -0.89
C LEU A 171 -8.31 -0.70 -1.95
N ILE A 172 -7.11 -1.12 -1.57
CA ILE A 172 -6.16 -1.81 -2.46
C ILE A 172 -5.74 -3.13 -1.86
N SER A 173 -5.61 -4.16 -2.68
CA SER A 173 -5.02 -5.43 -2.30
C SER A 173 -4.20 -6.03 -3.44
N GLN A 174 -3.03 -6.58 -3.11
CA GLN A 174 -2.23 -7.42 -4.01
C GLN A 174 -2.57 -8.91 -3.92
N LEU A 175 -3.60 -9.24 -3.13
CA LEU A 175 -4.04 -10.61 -2.88
C LEU A 175 -5.25 -10.95 -3.75
N PRO A 176 -5.45 -12.23 -4.12
CA PRO A 176 -6.62 -12.66 -4.87
C PRO A 176 -7.94 -12.33 -4.16
N MET A 177 -9.00 -12.22 -4.94
CA MET A 177 -10.36 -12.12 -4.42
C MET A 177 -10.67 -13.32 -3.52
N GLY A 178 -11.26 -13.05 -2.35
CA GLY A 178 -11.58 -14.05 -1.34
C GLY A 178 -10.40 -14.47 -0.45
N ALA A 179 -9.19 -13.95 -0.65
CA ALA A 179 -8.04 -14.28 0.19
C ALA A 179 -8.29 -13.92 1.66
N PRO A 180 -8.15 -14.88 2.61
CA PRO A 180 -8.35 -14.61 4.03
C PRO A 180 -7.20 -13.78 4.62
N PRO A 181 -7.39 -13.11 5.77
CA PRO A 181 -6.36 -12.31 6.44
C PRO A 181 -5.38 -13.23 7.21
N LEU A 182 -4.46 -13.88 6.49
CA LEU A 182 -3.44 -14.76 7.07
C LEU A 182 -2.23 -13.96 7.59
N PRO A 183 -1.53 -14.44 8.63
CA PRO A 183 -0.37 -13.74 9.22
C PRO A 183 0.72 -13.38 8.20
N GLU A 184 1.02 -14.26 7.25
CA GLU A 184 2.01 -14.07 6.19
C GLU A 184 1.64 -12.98 5.17
N HIS A 185 0.37 -12.63 5.05
CA HIS A 185 -0.10 -11.59 4.15
C HIS A 185 0.24 -10.17 4.63
N PHE A 186 0.36 -9.99 5.96
CA PHE A 186 0.59 -8.65 6.53
C PHE A 186 1.98 -8.09 6.21
N PRO A 187 3.10 -8.84 6.32
CA PRO A 187 4.41 -8.35 5.90
C PRO A 187 4.46 -8.00 4.41
N LEU A 188 3.85 -8.82 3.54
CA LEU A 188 3.76 -8.52 2.10
C LEU A 188 3.02 -7.21 1.84
N ARG A 189 1.86 -7.04 2.48
CA ARG A 189 1.07 -5.82 2.40
C ARG A 189 1.83 -4.59 2.90
N ASN A 190 2.60 -4.72 3.99
CA ASN A 190 3.38 -3.62 4.56
C ASN A 190 4.38 -3.04 3.57
N ARG A 191 4.99 -3.90 2.73
CA ARG A 191 5.88 -3.45 1.66
C ARG A 191 5.15 -2.63 0.60
N THR A 192 3.91 -2.97 0.29
CA THR A 192 3.05 -2.19 -0.62
C THR A 192 2.68 -0.84 0.00
N ILE A 193 2.40 -0.76 1.31
CA ILE A 193 2.17 0.51 2.01
C ILE A 193 3.39 1.44 1.84
N ALA A 194 4.58 0.94 2.20
CA ALA A 194 5.82 1.71 2.07
C ALA A 194 6.13 2.11 0.62
N GLY A 195 5.84 1.22 -0.34
CA GLY A 195 6.09 1.47 -1.76
C GLY A 195 5.17 2.50 -2.40
N LEU A 196 3.96 2.65 -1.88
CA LEU A 196 2.98 3.65 -2.34
C LEU A 196 3.27 5.05 -1.81
N ALA A 197 3.99 5.18 -0.70
CA ALA A 197 4.22 6.44 -0.01
C ALA A 197 5.61 7.02 -0.30
N LEU A 198 5.75 8.33 -0.18
CA LEU A 198 7.02 9.04 -0.20
C LEU A 198 7.76 8.91 1.13
N GLY A 199 7.00 8.75 2.22
CA GLY A 199 7.53 8.53 3.55
C GLY A 199 6.56 7.79 4.45
N THR A 200 7.07 7.20 5.52
CA THR A 200 6.29 6.41 6.48
C THR A 200 6.46 6.97 7.89
N VAL A 201 5.35 7.42 8.49
CA VAL A 201 5.29 7.88 9.88
C VAL A 201 4.87 6.72 10.78
N VAL A 202 5.68 6.44 11.79
CA VAL A 202 5.36 5.48 12.85
C VAL A 202 4.93 6.25 14.09
N VAL A 203 3.66 6.10 14.51
CA VAL A 203 3.11 6.87 15.63
C VAL A 203 3.38 6.22 16.98
N GLU A 204 3.07 4.94 17.13
CA GLU A 204 3.41 4.12 18.28
C GLU A 204 3.84 2.74 17.81
N ALA A 205 4.91 2.20 18.42
CA ALA A 205 5.39 0.86 18.13
C ALA A 205 6.16 0.29 19.33
N ALA A 206 5.78 -0.88 19.81
CA ALA A 206 6.65 -1.67 20.67
C ALA A 206 7.86 -2.21 19.87
N GLU A 207 8.91 -2.68 20.55
CA GLU A 207 10.17 -3.15 19.92
C GLU A 207 9.98 -4.26 18.86
N ARG A 208 8.92 -5.05 18.95
CA ARG A 208 8.58 -6.14 18.01
C ARG A 208 7.29 -5.86 17.25
N SER A 209 6.98 -4.59 17.01
CA SER A 209 5.77 -4.20 16.29
C SER A 209 5.87 -4.46 14.79
N GLY A 210 4.77 -4.91 14.17
CA GLY A 210 4.66 -4.99 12.72
C GLY A 210 4.80 -3.65 11.99
N ALA A 211 4.58 -2.52 12.67
CA ALA A 211 4.80 -1.19 12.11
C ALA A 211 6.28 -0.92 11.83
N LEU A 212 7.20 -1.49 12.66
CA LEU A 212 8.63 -1.40 12.42
C LEU A 212 9.07 -2.14 11.14
N ILE A 213 8.34 -3.20 10.75
CA ILE A 213 8.56 -3.89 9.46
C ILE A 213 8.24 -2.94 8.31
N THR A 214 7.16 -2.14 8.44
CA THR A 214 6.82 -1.14 7.41
C THR A 214 7.86 -0.04 7.32
N ALA A 215 8.37 0.45 8.46
CA ALA A 215 9.47 1.41 8.51
C ALA A 215 10.76 0.84 7.88
N GLY A 216 11.08 -0.43 8.16
CA GLY A 216 12.21 -1.12 7.53
C GLY A 216 12.06 -1.18 6.01
N HIS A 217 10.89 -1.55 5.51
CA HIS A 217 10.62 -1.53 4.07
C HIS A 217 10.73 -0.13 3.47
N ALA A 218 10.28 0.92 4.17
CA ALA A 218 10.43 2.31 3.70
C ALA A 218 11.91 2.65 3.52
N GLY A 219 12.76 2.39 4.52
CA GLY A 219 14.20 2.61 4.44
C GLY A 219 14.89 1.79 3.33
N GLU A 220 14.54 0.49 3.17
CA GLU A 220 15.04 -0.37 2.08
C GLU A 220 14.66 0.16 0.69
N LEU A 221 13.53 0.85 0.57
CA LEU A 221 13.03 1.43 -0.67
C LEU A 221 13.54 2.86 -0.90
N GLY A 222 14.40 3.41 -0.02
CA GLY A 222 14.88 4.78 -0.10
C GLY A 222 13.79 5.82 0.14
N ARG A 223 12.77 5.47 0.94
CA ARG A 223 11.69 6.36 1.35
C ARG A 223 11.98 6.95 2.73
N GLU A 224 11.47 8.14 3.00
CA GLU A 224 11.62 8.78 4.29
C GLU A 224 10.98 7.96 5.43
N VAL A 225 11.66 7.93 6.57
CA VAL A 225 11.15 7.30 7.79
C VAL A 225 11.03 8.34 8.88
N PHE A 226 9.82 8.45 9.41
CA PHE A 226 9.45 9.38 10.45
C PHE A 226 8.97 8.63 11.69
N ALA A 227 9.21 9.18 12.87
CA ALA A 227 8.70 8.59 14.10
C ALA A 227 8.20 9.66 15.08
N VAL A 228 7.02 9.40 15.64
CA VAL A 228 6.46 10.25 16.71
C VAL A 228 7.13 9.86 18.02
N PRO A 229 7.70 10.82 18.76
CA PRO A 229 8.32 10.54 20.06
C PRO A 229 7.26 10.18 21.11
N GLY A 230 7.62 9.35 22.06
CA GLY A 230 6.75 9.01 23.17
C GLY A 230 7.49 8.86 24.47
N ASN A 231 6.73 8.63 25.55
CA ASN A 231 7.28 8.49 26.88
C ASN A 231 8.26 7.31 26.94
N VAL A 232 9.47 7.56 27.46
CA VAL A 232 10.55 6.56 27.58
C VAL A 232 10.20 5.36 28.47
N THR A 233 9.21 5.50 29.36
CA THR A 233 8.72 4.40 30.20
C THR A 233 7.59 3.59 29.54
N SER A 234 7.05 4.06 28.41
CA SER A 234 5.96 3.39 27.69
C SER A 234 6.51 2.33 26.73
N GLU A 235 6.01 1.09 26.84
CA GLU A 235 6.43 0.01 25.93
C GLU A 235 6.07 0.28 24.47
N VAL A 236 4.94 0.93 24.21
CA VAL A 236 4.52 1.25 22.83
C VAL A 236 5.26 2.42 22.20
N SER A 237 6.12 3.09 22.98
CA SER A 237 7.00 4.17 22.47
C SER A 237 8.45 3.70 22.25
N ARG A 238 8.83 2.51 22.73
CA ARG A 238 10.21 2.04 22.62
C ARG A 238 10.67 1.90 21.18
N GLY A 239 9.82 1.37 20.32
CA GLY A 239 10.14 1.18 18.91
C GLY A 239 10.27 2.51 18.16
N THR A 240 9.37 3.49 18.39
CA THR A 240 9.47 4.81 17.75
C THR A 240 10.66 5.60 18.27
N ASN A 241 10.90 5.60 19.59
CA ASN A 241 12.08 6.23 20.17
C ASN A 241 13.39 5.60 19.64
N ARG A 242 13.40 4.28 19.41
CA ARG A 242 14.53 3.57 18.80
C ARG A 242 14.72 3.98 17.34
N LEU A 243 13.66 4.08 16.54
CA LEU A 243 13.73 4.58 15.17
C LEU A 243 14.37 5.97 15.10
N ILE A 244 14.00 6.88 16.01
CA ILE A 244 14.59 8.23 16.10
C ILE A 244 16.09 8.15 16.39
N GLN A 245 16.52 7.29 17.33
CA GLN A 245 17.94 7.06 17.62
C GLN A 245 18.70 6.48 16.42
N ASP A 246 18.03 5.66 15.60
CA ASP A 246 18.59 5.03 14.41
C ASP A 246 18.54 5.96 13.17
N GLY A 247 18.08 7.22 13.33
CA GLY A 247 18.12 8.25 12.30
C GLY A 247 16.80 8.61 11.65
N ALA A 248 15.67 8.00 12.07
CA ALA A 248 14.37 8.46 11.63
C ALA A 248 14.09 9.88 12.11
N LYS A 249 13.50 10.72 11.25
CA LYS A 249 13.16 12.09 11.64
C LYS A 249 12.07 12.09 12.72
N LEU A 250 12.31 12.80 13.82
CA LEU A 250 11.31 13.03 14.84
C LEU A 250 10.20 13.94 14.29
N VAL A 251 8.94 13.53 14.49
CA VAL A 251 7.76 14.27 14.04
C VAL A 251 6.88 14.67 15.22
N GLN A 252 6.60 15.96 15.32
CA GLN A 252 5.65 16.54 16.27
C GLN A 252 4.44 17.15 15.56
N SER A 253 4.60 17.53 14.28
CA SER A 253 3.56 18.17 13.48
C SER A 253 3.65 17.74 12.01
N TRP A 254 2.66 18.13 11.20
CA TRP A 254 2.64 17.85 9.76
C TRP A 254 3.79 18.57 9.02
N GLU A 255 4.24 19.73 9.48
CA GLU A 255 5.35 20.50 8.92
C GLU A 255 6.64 19.68 8.90
N ASP A 256 6.91 18.93 9.98
CA ASP A 256 8.07 18.04 10.07
C ASP A 256 8.08 16.98 8.99
N VAL A 257 6.90 16.51 8.58
CA VAL A 257 6.75 15.53 7.52
C VAL A 257 6.92 16.17 6.15
N VAL A 258 6.17 17.26 5.89
CA VAL A 258 6.12 17.88 4.55
C VAL A 258 7.47 18.49 4.17
N SER A 259 8.24 19.02 5.14
CA SER A 259 9.57 19.61 4.87
C SER A 259 10.61 18.64 4.30
N GLU A 260 10.39 17.32 4.42
CA GLU A 260 11.27 16.27 3.87
C GLU A 260 10.72 15.65 2.58
N LEU A 261 9.48 15.98 2.21
CA LEU A 261 8.91 15.45 0.97
C LEU A 261 9.43 16.26 -0.22
N PRO A 262 9.60 15.63 -1.40
CA PRO A 262 9.91 16.34 -2.63
C PRO A 262 8.88 17.44 -2.89
N GLU A 263 9.33 18.59 -3.36
CA GLU A 263 8.43 19.65 -3.84
C GLU A 263 7.55 19.05 -4.97
N ALA A 264 6.23 19.28 -4.89
CA ALA A 264 5.24 18.77 -5.82
C ALA A 264 5.24 19.53 -7.17
#